data_a4a4f0a0850c6e52b61bfee1289dd554
#
_entry.id   a4a4f0a0850c6e52b61bfee1289dd554
#
_cell.length_a   1.000
_cell.length_b   1.000
_cell.length_c   1.000
_cell.angle_alpha   90.00
_cell.angle_beta   90.00
_cell.angle_gamma   90.00
#
_symmetry.space_group_name_H-M   'P 1'
#
loop_
_entity.id
_entity.type
_entity.pdbx_description
1 polymer ?
#
loop_
_entity_poly.entity_id
_entity_poly.type
_entity_poly.pdbx_seq_one_letter_code
_entity_poly.pdbx_strand_id
1 'polypeptide(L)'
;VDASNAAPDLTKLRTARFKLPSRYSARPSDLAWIVDGGTYAKFLGMTEFLTMEKAGPLATAQTGQIGYVDGAPVLVSAEMALTEADGKVGGGTNDRGTALCVYRPGWFVGYRRRIAVSVDYLPYTDSYQLTATVRLAFAPFDTSVASLLYNVAV
;
A
#
# COMPACT_ATOMS: atom_id res chain seq x y z
N VAL A 1 -10.34 -5.20 8.39
CA VAL A 1 -11.15 -6.38 7.97
C VAL A 1 -10.26 -7.59 8.04
N ASP A 2 -10.70 -8.62 8.74
CA ASP A 2 -10.00 -9.91 8.84
C ASP A 2 -10.33 -10.79 7.64
N ALA A 3 -9.33 -11.29 6.93
CA ALA A 3 -9.50 -12.26 5.85
C ALA A 3 -9.58 -13.71 6.34
N SER A 4 -9.39 -13.96 7.64
CA SER A 4 -9.50 -15.26 8.29
C SER A 4 -8.62 -16.35 7.65
N ASN A 5 -7.38 -16.01 7.32
CA ASN A 5 -6.43 -16.88 6.64
C ASN A 5 -6.98 -17.46 5.32
N ALA A 6 -7.79 -16.71 4.61
CA ALA A 6 -8.28 -17.10 3.30
C ALA A 6 -7.66 -16.25 2.20
N ALA A 7 -7.71 -16.77 0.97
CA ALA A 7 -7.33 -15.99 -0.20
C ALA A 7 -8.16 -14.71 -0.30
N PRO A 8 -7.60 -13.64 -0.84
CA PRO A 8 -8.36 -12.42 -1.09
C PRO A 8 -9.47 -12.72 -2.12
N ASP A 9 -10.61 -12.10 -1.94
CA ASP A 9 -11.69 -12.07 -2.91
C ASP A 9 -12.25 -10.66 -3.06
N LEU A 10 -12.98 -10.41 -4.12
CA LEU A 10 -13.54 -9.10 -4.42
C LEU A 10 -14.52 -8.61 -3.33
N THR A 11 -15.24 -9.53 -2.68
CA THR A 11 -16.18 -9.22 -1.60
C THR A 11 -15.44 -8.66 -0.39
N LYS A 12 -14.31 -9.29 0.01
CA LYS A 12 -13.48 -8.83 1.13
C LYS A 12 -12.84 -7.49 0.83
N LEU A 13 -12.35 -7.29 -0.40
CA LEU A 13 -11.79 -6.00 -0.84
C LEU A 13 -12.85 -4.90 -0.78
N ARG A 14 -14.06 -5.15 -1.28
CA ARG A 14 -15.17 -4.21 -1.18
C ARG A 14 -15.55 -3.93 0.27
N THR A 15 -15.59 -4.93 1.13
CA THR A 15 -15.83 -4.75 2.55
C THR A 15 -14.77 -3.86 3.19
N ALA A 16 -13.50 -4.05 2.86
CA ALA A 16 -12.41 -3.21 3.35
C ALA A 16 -12.54 -1.77 2.82
N ARG A 17 -12.87 -1.58 1.54
CA ARG A 17 -13.12 -0.26 0.97
C ARG A 17 -14.27 0.46 1.69
N PHE A 18 -15.39 -0.19 1.92
CA PHE A 18 -16.57 0.41 2.54
C PHE A 18 -16.48 0.51 4.08
N LYS A 19 -15.38 0.06 4.68
CA LYS A 19 -15.00 0.46 6.05
C LYS A 19 -14.56 1.91 6.13
N LEU A 20 -14.06 2.48 5.03
CA LEU A 20 -13.82 3.92 4.95
C LEU A 20 -15.15 4.68 5.02
N PRO A 21 -15.21 5.85 5.67
CA PRO A 21 -16.36 6.73 5.63
C PRO A 21 -16.83 7.01 4.21
N SER A 22 -18.13 7.14 4.00
CA SER A 22 -18.72 7.35 2.67
C SER A 22 -18.13 8.55 1.92
N ARG A 23 -17.70 9.58 2.64
CA ARG A 23 -17.02 10.76 2.07
C ARG A 23 -15.70 10.43 1.38
N TYR A 24 -15.03 9.33 1.79
CA TYR A 24 -13.74 8.90 1.21
C TYR A 24 -13.91 7.72 0.25
N SER A 25 -14.86 6.81 0.51
CA SER A 25 -15.06 5.61 -0.30
C SER A 25 -15.87 5.84 -1.58
N ALA A 26 -16.53 6.99 -1.73
CA ALA A 26 -17.46 7.27 -2.83
C ALA A 26 -16.79 7.29 -4.21
N ARG A 27 -15.55 7.80 -4.29
CA ARG A 27 -14.82 7.95 -5.55
C ARG A 27 -13.67 6.96 -5.61
N PRO A 28 -13.76 5.90 -6.44
CA PRO A 28 -12.68 4.93 -6.59
C PRO A 28 -11.37 5.55 -7.07
N SER A 29 -11.44 6.57 -7.93
CA SER A 29 -10.27 7.26 -8.47
C SER A 29 -9.39 7.93 -7.41
N ASP A 30 -9.97 8.27 -6.27
CA ASP A 30 -9.25 8.91 -5.16
C ASP A 30 -8.65 7.90 -4.19
N LEU A 31 -8.97 6.62 -4.39
CA LEU A 31 -8.44 5.52 -3.60
C LEU A 31 -7.19 4.91 -4.24
N ALA A 32 -6.42 4.17 -3.47
CA ALA A 32 -5.39 3.27 -3.95
C ALA A 32 -5.28 2.05 -3.02
N TRP A 33 -4.96 0.91 -3.60
CA TRP A 33 -4.60 -0.29 -2.89
C TRP A 33 -3.08 -0.40 -2.82
N ILE A 34 -2.55 -0.63 -1.64
CA ILE A 34 -1.13 -0.93 -1.42
C ILE A 34 -1.06 -2.33 -0.84
N VAL A 35 -0.30 -3.21 -1.49
CA VAL A 35 -0.22 -4.62 -1.15
C VAL A 35 1.24 -5.09 -1.12
N ASP A 36 1.51 -6.12 -0.33
CA ASP A 36 2.77 -6.85 -0.41
C ASP A 36 2.83 -7.77 -1.64
N GLY A 37 4.02 -8.24 -1.99
CA GLY A 37 4.22 -9.06 -3.19
C GLY A 37 3.50 -10.40 -3.14
N GLY A 38 3.39 -11.04 -1.96
CA GLY A 38 2.69 -12.31 -1.78
C GLY A 38 1.18 -12.16 -1.97
N THR A 39 0.57 -11.17 -1.33
CA THR A 39 -0.85 -10.83 -1.52
C THR A 39 -1.13 -10.44 -2.97
N TYR A 40 -0.22 -9.72 -3.62
CA TYR A 40 -0.37 -9.39 -5.04
C TYR A 40 -0.40 -10.63 -5.93
N ALA A 41 0.47 -11.62 -5.67
CA ALA A 41 0.45 -12.88 -6.39
C ALA A 41 -0.90 -13.61 -6.28
N LYS A 42 -1.53 -13.54 -5.09
CA LYS A 42 -2.90 -14.08 -4.91
C LYS A 42 -3.96 -13.27 -5.67
N PHE A 43 -3.80 -11.95 -5.77
CA PHE A 43 -4.69 -11.12 -6.58
C PHE A 43 -4.65 -11.52 -8.05
N LEU A 44 -3.45 -11.81 -8.60
CA LEU A 44 -3.32 -12.29 -9.98
C LEU A 44 -4.08 -13.59 -10.25
N GLY A 45 -4.22 -14.45 -9.23
CA GLY A 45 -4.96 -15.72 -9.30
C GLY A 45 -6.47 -15.61 -9.05
N MET A 46 -6.99 -14.42 -8.77
CA MET A 46 -8.44 -14.25 -8.54
C MET A 46 -9.24 -14.53 -9.83
N THR A 47 -10.28 -15.35 -9.71
CA THR A 47 -11.08 -15.78 -10.87
C THR A 47 -11.77 -14.64 -11.60
N GLU A 48 -12.03 -13.51 -10.93
CA GLU A 48 -12.65 -12.33 -11.49
C GLU A 48 -11.74 -11.60 -12.49
N PHE A 49 -10.42 -11.73 -12.34
CA PHE A 49 -9.43 -11.06 -13.18
C PHE A 49 -8.64 -12.02 -14.07
N LEU A 50 -8.67 -13.32 -13.74
CA LEU A 50 -7.80 -14.31 -14.35
C LEU A 50 -8.16 -14.57 -15.82
N THR A 51 -9.43 -14.68 -16.15
CA THR A 51 -9.92 -15.17 -17.44
C THR A 51 -10.42 -14.04 -18.34
N MET A 52 -10.23 -14.22 -19.66
CA MET A 52 -10.70 -13.28 -20.68
C MET A 52 -12.23 -13.18 -20.73
N GLU A 53 -12.96 -14.24 -20.33
CA GLU A 53 -14.41 -14.25 -20.24
C GLU A 53 -14.95 -13.22 -19.24
N LYS A 54 -14.22 -13.01 -18.12
CA LYS A 54 -14.64 -12.10 -17.04
C LYS A 54 -13.97 -10.72 -17.12
N ALA A 55 -12.70 -10.67 -17.49
CA ALA A 55 -11.88 -9.45 -17.48
C ALA A 55 -11.59 -8.88 -18.86
N GLY A 56 -11.99 -9.58 -19.94
CA GLY A 56 -11.71 -9.14 -21.32
C GLY A 56 -10.21 -9.03 -21.59
N PRO A 57 -9.80 -8.02 -22.39
CA PRO A 57 -8.38 -7.83 -22.76
C PRO A 57 -7.45 -7.54 -21.59
N LEU A 58 -8.01 -7.21 -20.41
CA LEU A 58 -7.26 -6.93 -19.18
C LEU A 58 -7.07 -8.16 -18.29
N ALA A 59 -7.39 -9.39 -18.81
CA ALA A 59 -7.20 -10.62 -18.07
C ALA A 59 -5.74 -10.78 -17.60
N THR A 60 -5.54 -11.13 -16.34
CA THR A 60 -4.21 -11.26 -15.75
C THR A 60 -3.40 -12.39 -16.34
N ALA A 61 -4.05 -13.43 -16.87
CA ALA A 61 -3.41 -14.51 -17.61
C ALA A 61 -2.68 -14.03 -18.88
N GLN A 62 -3.10 -12.89 -19.46
CA GLN A 62 -2.47 -12.32 -20.64
C GLN A 62 -1.52 -11.17 -20.28
N THR A 63 -1.93 -10.30 -19.38
CA THR A 63 -1.18 -9.08 -19.04
C THR A 63 -0.12 -9.30 -17.98
N GLY A 64 -0.26 -10.33 -17.14
CA GLY A 64 0.63 -10.58 -16.01
C GLY A 64 0.53 -9.55 -14.89
N GLN A 65 -0.46 -8.64 -14.94
CA GLN A 65 -0.61 -7.57 -13.95
C GLN A 65 -2.07 -7.21 -13.71
N ILE A 66 -2.36 -6.75 -12.48
CA ILE A 66 -3.60 -6.05 -12.15
C ILE A 66 -3.25 -4.58 -11.95
N GLY A 67 -3.83 -3.71 -12.79
CA GLY A 67 -3.66 -2.27 -12.66
C GLY A 67 -4.67 -1.65 -11.70
N TYR A 68 -5.90 -2.16 -11.68
CA TYR A 68 -7.01 -1.58 -10.94
C TYR A 68 -7.93 -2.65 -10.34
N VAL A 69 -8.42 -2.38 -9.14
CA VAL A 69 -9.50 -3.14 -8.50
C VAL A 69 -10.63 -2.18 -8.17
N ASP A 70 -11.84 -2.42 -8.70
CA ASP A 70 -13.00 -1.54 -8.55
C ASP A 70 -12.67 -0.05 -8.86
N GLY A 71 -11.82 0.21 -9.87
CA GLY A 71 -11.44 1.56 -10.29
C GLY A 71 -10.36 2.23 -9.41
N ALA A 72 -9.87 1.57 -8.38
CA ALA A 72 -8.74 2.03 -7.57
C ALA A 72 -7.44 1.34 -8.03
N PRO A 73 -6.34 2.07 -8.27
CA PRO A 73 -5.08 1.47 -8.68
C PRO A 73 -4.50 0.57 -7.59
N VAL A 74 -3.84 -0.50 -8.01
CA VAL A 74 -3.12 -1.44 -7.13
C VAL A 74 -1.63 -1.18 -7.24
N LEU A 75 -1.00 -0.92 -6.11
CA LEU A 75 0.43 -0.65 -5.98
C LEU A 75 1.07 -1.75 -5.13
N VAL A 76 2.14 -2.33 -5.63
CA VAL A 76 2.94 -3.29 -4.88
C VAL A 76 4.06 -2.53 -4.16
N SER A 77 4.23 -2.79 -2.86
CA SER A 77 5.29 -2.19 -2.06
C SER A 77 6.11 -3.25 -1.34
N ALA A 78 7.42 -3.19 -1.51
CA ALA A 78 8.34 -4.04 -0.76
C ALA A 78 8.44 -3.66 0.74
N GLU A 79 8.00 -2.45 1.09
CA GLU A 79 7.94 -1.97 2.48
C GLU A 79 6.73 -2.50 3.26
N MET A 80 5.77 -3.12 2.56
CA MET A 80 4.65 -3.80 3.23
C MET A 80 5.14 -5.14 3.75
N ALA A 81 5.44 -5.19 5.06
CA ALA A 81 5.84 -6.41 5.71
C ALA A 81 4.67 -7.41 5.83
N LEU A 82 4.98 -8.69 5.77
CA LEU A 82 4.05 -9.73 6.19
C LEU A 82 3.77 -9.60 7.69
N THR A 83 2.60 -10.01 8.12
CA THR A 83 2.09 -9.83 9.47
C THR A 83 1.70 -11.16 10.11
N GLU A 84 1.41 -11.14 11.38
CA GLU A 84 0.69 -12.21 12.07
C GLU A 84 -0.80 -12.17 11.76
N ALA A 85 -1.56 -13.15 12.28
CA ALA A 85 -3.00 -13.24 12.11
C ALA A 85 -3.78 -12.02 12.66
N ASP A 86 -3.19 -11.25 13.55
CA ASP A 86 -3.78 -10.02 14.10
C ASP A 86 -3.51 -8.76 13.25
N GLY A 87 -2.81 -8.91 12.14
CA GLY A 87 -2.46 -7.81 11.23
C GLY A 87 -1.30 -6.95 11.70
N LYS A 88 -0.51 -7.42 12.67
CA LYS A 88 0.68 -6.72 13.16
C LYS A 88 1.94 -7.52 12.86
N VAL A 89 3.05 -6.84 12.75
CA VAL A 89 4.36 -7.48 12.72
C VAL A 89 4.72 -7.90 14.13
N GLY A 90 4.89 -9.18 14.37
CA GLY A 90 5.17 -9.76 15.68
C GLY A 90 6.47 -10.56 15.71
N GLY A 91 6.69 -11.24 16.82
CA GLY A 91 7.85 -12.14 17.00
C GLY A 91 7.65 -13.56 16.46
N GLY A 92 6.53 -13.85 15.81
CA GLY A 92 6.19 -15.14 15.24
C GLY A 92 6.63 -15.32 13.79
N THR A 93 5.84 -16.03 13.00
CA THR A 93 6.18 -16.38 11.61
C THR A 93 6.02 -15.25 10.62
N ASN A 94 5.13 -14.28 10.90
CA ASN A 94 4.79 -13.20 9.99
C ASN A 94 4.51 -13.72 8.57
N ASP A 95 3.58 -14.63 8.45
CA ASP A 95 3.27 -15.37 7.20
C ASP A 95 1.93 -14.94 6.57
N ARG A 96 1.35 -13.83 7.05
CA ARG A 96 0.07 -13.32 6.56
C ARG A 96 0.25 -12.05 5.75
N GLY A 97 -0.41 -12.03 4.61
CA GLY A 97 -0.42 -10.87 3.75
C GLY A 97 -1.40 -9.79 4.20
N THR A 98 -1.20 -8.59 3.68
CA THR A 98 -2.04 -7.43 3.96
C THR A 98 -2.34 -6.64 2.69
N ALA A 99 -3.52 -6.03 2.64
CA ALA A 99 -3.89 -5.06 1.61
C ALA A 99 -4.44 -3.79 2.27
N LEU A 100 -3.80 -2.68 2.02
CA LEU A 100 -4.15 -1.37 2.57
C LEU A 100 -4.91 -0.56 1.54
N CYS A 101 -6.16 -0.19 1.83
CA CYS A 101 -6.93 0.75 1.05
C CYS A 101 -6.76 2.16 1.62
N VAL A 102 -6.22 3.09 0.83
CA VAL A 102 -5.95 4.45 1.26
C VAL A 102 -6.71 5.48 0.42
N TYR A 103 -7.20 6.52 1.07
CA TYR A 103 -7.70 7.71 0.42
C TYR A 103 -6.53 8.66 0.17
N ARG A 104 -6.10 8.77 -1.10
CA ARG A 104 -4.87 9.49 -1.49
C ARG A 104 -4.85 10.96 -1.08
N PRO A 105 -5.94 11.75 -1.30
CA PRO A 105 -5.92 13.16 -0.92
C PRO A 105 -5.89 13.41 0.59
N GLY A 106 -6.06 12.37 1.40
CA GLY A 106 -6.09 12.46 2.86
C GLY A 106 -4.72 12.52 3.54
N TRP A 107 -3.63 12.62 2.76
CA TRP A 107 -2.27 12.55 3.29
C TRP A 107 -1.49 13.82 2.94
N PHE A 108 -0.74 14.34 3.92
CA PHE A 108 0.07 15.52 3.78
C PHE A 108 1.54 15.24 4.02
N VAL A 109 2.37 15.86 3.19
CA VAL A 109 3.81 15.96 3.42
C VAL A 109 4.12 17.37 3.88
N GLY A 110 4.48 17.52 5.15
CA GLY A 110 4.88 18.80 5.73
C GLY A 110 6.39 18.93 5.77
N TYR A 111 6.93 20.03 5.25
CA TYR A 111 8.34 20.34 5.32
C TYR A 111 8.59 21.43 6.37
N ARG A 112 9.23 21.07 7.49
CA ARG A 112 9.71 22.06 8.45
C ARG A 112 10.99 22.76 7.95
N ARG A 113 11.85 22.00 7.26
CA ARG A 113 13.04 22.48 6.58
C ARG A 113 13.14 21.78 5.23
N ARG A 114 13.28 22.58 4.17
CA ARG A 114 13.65 22.05 2.86
C ARG A 114 15.11 21.58 2.90
N ILE A 115 15.58 20.95 1.84
CA ILE A 115 16.97 20.51 1.74
C ILE A 115 17.87 21.73 1.95
N ALA A 116 18.71 21.66 2.99
CA ALA A 116 19.79 22.62 3.24
C ALA A 116 21.11 21.86 3.13
N VAL A 117 21.99 22.37 2.29
CA VAL A 117 23.34 21.83 2.07
C VAL A 117 24.33 22.79 2.68
N SER A 118 25.22 22.32 3.54
CA SER A 118 26.39 23.02 4.03
C SER A 118 27.64 22.28 3.57
N VAL A 119 28.65 23.04 3.27
CA VAL A 119 29.98 22.55 2.89
C VAL A 119 30.98 23.09 3.90
N ASP A 120 31.64 22.22 4.63
CA ASP A 120 32.64 22.55 5.61
C ASP A 120 34.01 22.00 5.15
N TYR A 121 35.04 22.82 5.20
CA TYR A 121 36.41 22.41 4.93
C TYR A 121 37.04 21.85 6.22
N LEU A 122 37.60 20.66 6.13
CA LEU A 122 38.30 19.99 7.23
C LEU A 122 39.82 20.10 7.02
N PRO A 123 40.51 21.02 7.71
CA PRO A 123 41.93 21.27 7.49
C PRO A 123 42.85 20.09 7.83
N TYR A 124 42.42 19.25 8.79
CA TYR A 124 43.19 18.08 9.24
C TYR A 124 43.30 16.97 8.21
N THR A 125 42.37 16.88 7.30
CA THR A 125 42.30 15.82 6.29
C THR A 125 42.35 16.35 4.86
N ASP A 126 42.50 17.67 4.72
CA ASP A 126 42.44 18.37 3.42
C ASP A 126 41.25 17.92 2.58
N SER A 127 40.07 17.90 3.20
CA SER A 127 38.85 17.38 2.59
C SER A 127 37.64 18.30 2.86
N TYR A 128 36.62 18.21 1.99
CA TYR A 128 35.36 18.91 2.16
C TYR A 128 34.30 17.97 2.67
N GLN A 129 33.64 18.35 3.74
CA GLN A 129 32.47 17.64 4.26
C GLN A 129 31.21 18.30 3.71
N LEU A 130 30.42 17.52 2.98
CA LEU A 130 29.06 17.90 2.53
C LEU A 130 28.03 17.36 3.49
N THR A 131 27.26 18.24 4.10
CA THR A 131 26.14 17.86 4.97
C THR A 131 24.82 18.32 4.37
N ALA A 132 23.96 17.38 3.99
CA ALA A 132 22.61 17.67 3.52
C ALA A 132 21.59 17.30 4.60
N THR A 133 20.74 18.24 4.96
CA THR A 133 19.69 18.03 5.97
C THR A 133 18.32 18.35 5.41
N VAL A 134 17.34 17.51 5.72
CA VAL A 134 15.93 17.74 5.44
C VAL A 134 15.11 17.39 6.68
N ARG A 135 14.04 18.13 6.93
CA ARG A 135 13.07 17.81 7.98
C ARG A 135 11.68 17.80 7.37
N LEU A 136 11.14 16.63 7.24
CA LEU A 136 9.79 16.41 6.73
C LEU A 136 8.97 15.56 7.70
N ALA A 137 7.67 15.68 7.62
CA ALA A 137 6.71 14.81 8.31
C ALA A 137 5.66 14.37 7.30
N PHE A 138 5.21 13.14 7.43
CA PHE A 138 4.10 12.56 6.67
C PHE A 138 2.99 12.20 7.64
N ALA A 139 1.79 12.72 7.43
CA ALA A 139 0.67 12.49 8.34
C ALA A 139 -0.66 12.49 7.60
N PRO A 140 -1.63 11.67 8.04
CA PRO A 140 -3.01 11.78 7.60
C PRO A 140 -3.68 13.01 8.24
N PHE A 141 -4.63 13.62 7.55
CA PHE A 141 -5.44 14.68 8.17
C PHE A 141 -6.56 14.11 9.05
N ASP A 142 -6.92 12.85 8.84
CA ASP A 142 -7.94 12.13 9.60
C ASP A 142 -7.48 10.68 9.80
N THR A 143 -7.77 10.09 10.94
CA THR A 143 -7.42 8.70 11.27
C THR A 143 -8.20 7.67 10.45
N SER A 144 -9.30 8.08 9.82
CA SER A 144 -10.19 7.21 9.04
C SER A 144 -9.93 7.22 7.53
N VAL A 145 -8.77 7.75 7.07
CA VAL A 145 -8.42 7.81 5.63
C VAL A 145 -7.80 6.51 5.08
N ALA A 146 -7.63 5.52 5.92
CA ALA A 146 -7.10 4.21 5.52
C ALA A 146 -7.89 3.06 6.15
N SER A 147 -7.98 1.95 5.43
CA SER A 147 -8.59 0.70 5.90
C SER A 147 -7.68 -0.47 5.54
N LEU A 148 -7.47 -1.37 6.48
CA LEU A 148 -6.60 -2.53 6.33
C LEU A 148 -7.44 -3.81 6.19
N LEU A 149 -7.15 -4.60 5.16
CA LEU A 149 -7.47 -6.01 5.05
C LEU A 149 -6.22 -6.80 5.48
N TYR A 150 -6.32 -7.60 6.52
CA TYR A 150 -5.21 -8.36 7.10
C TYR A 150 -5.53 -9.84 7.21
N ASN A 151 -4.54 -10.66 7.60
CA ASN A 151 -4.67 -12.11 7.74
C ASN A 151 -5.03 -12.78 6.41
N VAL A 152 -4.44 -12.30 5.32
CA VAL A 152 -4.60 -12.89 3.99
C VAL A 152 -3.63 -14.06 3.85
N ALA A 153 -4.10 -15.20 3.34
CA ALA A 153 -3.23 -16.33 3.02
C ALA A 153 -2.29 -15.96 1.86
N VAL A 154 -0.99 -16.11 2.06
CA VAL A 154 0.07 -15.76 1.09
C VAL A 154 0.69 -17.02 0.50
#